data_f71c3d4a26b78188c50b8bed06b86b53
#
_entry.id   f71c3d4a26b78188c50b8bed06b86b53
#
_cell.length_a   1.000
_cell.length_b   1.000
_cell.length_c   1.000
_cell.angle_alpha   90.00
_cell.angle_beta   90.00
_cell.angle_gamma   90.00
#
_symmetry.space_group_name_H-M   'P 1'
#
loop_
_entity.id
_entity.type
_entity.pdbx_description
1 polymer ?
#
loop_
_entity_poly.entity_id
_entity_poly.type
_entity_poly.pdbx_seq_one_letter_code
_entity_poly.pdbx_strand_id
1 'polypeptide(L)'
;IHQDFVSPNPAERHKWEAHTEKCIEIAYAMGVPCIRLNSGRWKTIKDFDELMKARGIEPALKGYTEDDAFKWCIESIQKCVTLAAQRGVILALENHWGLTSQPAGQLRILNAIESPWLGALMDTGNFLEDPYEKLAQIAAKTVFVQAKTYPGGGEWYTLDLDYKRIAKILRDAGYAGYVALEMEGKEDPDSAVPKSISLLRDAFASI
;
A
#
# COMPACT_ATOMS: atom_id res chain seq x y z
N ILE A 1 -2.63 9.69 3.39
CA ILE A 1 -1.73 10.34 2.41
C ILE A 1 -1.98 9.69 1.06
N HIS A 2 -2.17 10.48 0.02
CA HIS A 2 -2.39 10.00 -1.35
C HIS A 2 -1.36 10.62 -2.27
N GLN A 3 -0.70 9.81 -3.10
CA GLN A 3 0.25 10.23 -4.11
C GLN A 3 -0.15 9.65 -5.46
N ASP A 4 0.31 10.29 -6.53
CA ASP A 4 0.07 9.84 -7.89
C ASP A 4 1.22 10.27 -8.82
N PHE A 5 2.15 9.34 -9.03
CA PHE A 5 3.34 9.57 -9.85
C PHE A 5 3.18 9.11 -11.31
N VAL A 6 2.03 8.50 -11.65
CA VAL A 6 1.76 7.99 -12.99
C VAL A 6 1.18 9.13 -13.86
N SER A 7 2.06 9.96 -14.38
CA SER A 7 1.68 11.04 -15.29
C SER A 7 2.81 11.34 -16.28
N PRO A 8 2.51 11.52 -17.59
CA PRO A 8 3.47 12.01 -18.55
C PRO A 8 3.87 13.47 -18.30
N ASN A 9 3.06 14.24 -17.58
CA ASN A 9 3.33 15.64 -17.27
C ASN A 9 4.29 15.76 -16.06
N PRO A 10 5.53 16.25 -16.27
CA PRO A 10 6.47 16.44 -15.17
C PRO A 10 5.97 17.36 -14.05
N ALA A 11 5.18 18.38 -14.37
CA ALA A 11 4.66 19.30 -13.38
C ALA A 11 3.68 18.61 -12.40
N GLU A 12 2.88 17.64 -12.90
CA GLU A 12 2.01 16.85 -12.03
C GLU A 12 2.83 15.93 -11.11
N ARG A 13 3.89 15.32 -11.62
CA ARG A 13 4.78 14.49 -10.79
C ARG A 13 5.48 15.33 -9.71
N HIS A 14 6.01 16.50 -10.05
CA HIS A 14 6.64 17.44 -9.11
C HIS A 14 5.68 17.89 -8.00
N LYS A 15 4.40 18.09 -8.33
CA LYS A 15 3.37 18.40 -7.32
C LYS A 15 3.27 17.28 -6.28
N TRP A 16 3.28 16.02 -6.71
CA TRP A 16 3.19 14.87 -5.81
C TRP A 16 4.52 14.59 -5.09
N GLU A 17 5.66 14.87 -5.71
CA GLU A 17 6.97 14.87 -5.05
C GLU A 17 6.96 15.86 -3.88
N ALA A 18 6.62 17.13 -4.13
CA ALA A 18 6.55 18.18 -3.10
C ALA A 18 5.51 17.86 -2.00
N HIS A 19 4.37 17.28 -2.37
CA HIS A 19 3.38 16.82 -1.38
C HIS A 19 3.97 15.72 -0.48
N THR A 20 4.68 14.75 -1.04
CA THR A 20 5.30 13.66 -0.29
C THR A 20 6.40 14.19 0.63
N GLU A 21 7.24 15.10 0.15
CA GLU A 21 8.26 15.76 0.97
C GLU A 21 7.64 16.50 2.17
N LYS A 22 6.55 17.22 1.95
CA LYS A 22 5.81 17.86 3.04
C LYS A 22 5.26 16.85 4.05
N CYS A 23 4.77 15.70 3.60
CA CYS A 23 4.30 14.63 4.48
C CYS A 23 5.46 14.04 5.30
N ILE A 24 6.63 13.87 4.70
CA ILE A 24 7.85 13.42 5.40
C ILE A 24 8.23 14.42 6.51
N GLU A 25 8.24 15.72 6.23
CA GLU A 25 8.55 16.76 7.23
C GLU A 25 7.53 16.77 8.37
N ILE A 26 6.24 16.60 8.08
CA ILE A 26 5.19 16.50 9.10
C ILE A 26 5.40 15.24 9.95
N ALA A 27 5.65 14.09 9.31
CA ALA A 27 5.91 12.83 10.02
C ALA A 27 7.12 12.95 10.96
N TYR A 28 8.20 13.54 10.49
CA TYR A 28 9.38 13.82 11.29
C TYR A 28 9.04 14.71 12.49
N ALA A 29 8.35 15.83 12.29
CA ALA A 29 7.96 16.75 13.35
C ALA A 29 7.04 16.12 14.41
N MET A 30 6.23 15.13 13.99
CA MET A 30 5.31 14.38 14.87
C MET A 30 5.94 13.14 15.50
N GLY A 31 7.19 12.78 15.15
CA GLY A 31 7.83 11.54 15.60
C GLY A 31 7.21 10.28 14.98
N VAL A 32 6.57 10.38 13.82
CA VAL A 32 5.97 9.24 13.10
C VAL A 32 7.05 8.58 12.23
N PRO A 33 7.42 7.32 12.50
CA PRO A 33 8.59 6.69 11.85
C PRO A 33 8.31 6.19 10.43
N CYS A 34 7.04 6.08 10.02
CA CYS A 34 6.65 5.48 8.75
C CYS A 34 5.40 6.16 8.19
N ILE A 35 5.39 6.43 6.89
CA ILE A 35 4.22 6.96 6.19
C ILE A 35 3.88 6.10 4.97
N ARG A 36 2.58 5.98 4.69
CA ARG A 36 2.05 5.32 3.50
C ARG A 36 2.48 6.05 2.23
N LEU A 37 2.80 5.29 1.19
CA LEU A 37 3.11 5.77 -0.15
C LEU A 37 2.29 5.01 -1.19
N ASN A 38 1.72 5.70 -2.17
CA ASN A 38 1.07 5.10 -3.33
C ASN A 38 1.89 5.33 -4.60
N SER A 39 1.81 4.40 -5.55
CA SER A 39 2.42 4.57 -6.88
C SER A 39 1.65 5.53 -7.78
N GLY A 40 0.35 5.57 -7.63
CA GLY A 40 -0.57 6.20 -8.56
C GLY A 40 -1.09 5.26 -9.64
N ARG A 41 -1.97 5.77 -10.49
CA ARG A 41 -2.65 5.02 -11.55
C ARG A 41 -2.85 5.88 -12.80
N TRP A 42 -3.22 5.26 -13.93
CA TRP A 42 -3.38 5.94 -15.21
C TRP A 42 -4.49 6.99 -15.24
N LYS A 43 -5.53 6.85 -14.40
CA LYS A 43 -6.73 7.70 -14.39
C LYS A 43 -7.47 7.75 -15.74
N THR A 44 -7.39 6.68 -16.50
CA THR A 44 -8.14 6.52 -17.75
C THR A 44 -9.59 6.17 -17.49
N ILE A 45 -9.90 5.52 -16.39
CA ILE A 45 -11.26 5.36 -15.86
C ILE A 45 -11.51 6.49 -14.86
N LYS A 46 -12.49 7.36 -15.16
CA LYS A 46 -12.79 8.56 -14.36
C LYS A 46 -13.85 8.30 -13.29
N ASP A 47 -14.82 7.49 -13.62
CA ASP A 47 -15.91 7.14 -12.72
C ASP A 47 -15.43 6.09 -11.70
N PHE A 48 -15.80 6.31 -10.43
CA PHE A 48 -15.35 5.45 -9.35
C PHE A 48 -16.00 4.06 -9.39
N ASP A 49 -17.29 4.00 -9.71
CA ASP A 49 -18.02 2.73 -9.78
C ASP A 49 -17.53 1.87 -10.95
N GLU A 50 -17.20 2.51 -12.07
CA GLU A 50 -16.57 1.82 -13.21
C GLU A 50 -15.18 1.30 -12.82
N LEU A 51 -14.38 2.08 -12.09
CA LEU A 51 -13.08 1.65 -11.60
C LEU A 51 -13.20 0.45 -10.64
N MET A 52 -14.20 0.47 -9.75
CA MET A 52 -14.48 -0.65 -8.85
C MET A 52 -14.89 -1.91 -9.61
N LYS A 53 -15.76 -1.79 -10.61
CA LYS A 53 -16.15 -2.91 -11.50
C LYS A 53 -14.93 -3.47 -12.25
N ALA A 54 -13.99 -2.62 -12.64
CA ALA A 54 -12.73 -2.99 -13.26
C ALA A 54 -11.67 -3.47 -12.24
N ARG A 55 -12.00 -3.58 -10.95
CA ARG A 55 -11.09 -3.98 -9.86
C ARG A 55 -9.80 -3.15 -9.81
N GLY A 56 -9.91 -1.86 -10.12
CA GLY A 56 -8.77 -0.95 -10.16
C GLY A 56 -7.84 -1.12 -11.38
N ILE A 57 -8.19 -1.98 -12.34
CA ILE A 57 -7.40 -2.22 -13.55
C ILE A 57 -7.80 -1.19 -14.61
N GLU A 58 -6.84 -0.41 -15.08
CA GLU A 58 -7.04 0.63 -16.08
C GLU A 58 -6.14 0.41 -17.30
N PRO A 59 -6.64 0.69 -18.51
CA PRO A 59 -5.76 0.71 -19.69
C PRO A 59 -4.72 1.82 -19.56
N ALA A 60 -3.54 1.60 -20.14
CA ALA A 60 -2.53 2.64 -20.23
C ALA A 60 -3.05 3.87 -21.00
N LEU A 61 -2.54 5.03 -20.66
CA LEU A 61 -2.83 6.26 -21.38
C LEU A 61 -2.31 6.15 -22.82
N LYS A 62 -3.14 6.54 -23.80
CA LYS A 62 -2.80 6.43 -25.22
C LYS A 62 -1.44 7.07 -25.53
N GLY A 63 -0.57 6.32 -26.17
CA GLY A 63 0.79 6.74 -26.56
C GLY A 63 1.86 6.45 -25.52
N TYR A 64 1.53 5.82 -24.40
CA TYR A 64 2.45 5.44 -23.33
C TYR A 64 2.35 3.95 -23.01
N THR A 65 3.39 3.44 -22.39
CA THR A 65 3.50 2.05 -21.97
C THR A 65 3.53 1.94 -20.43
N GLU A 66 3.34 0.73 -19.93
CA GLU A 66 3.48 0.47 -18.50
C GLU A 66 4.93 0.76 -18.03
N ASP A 67 5.94 0.53 -18.86
CA ASP A 67 7.33 0.85 -18.54
C ASP A 67 7.55 2.37 -18.37
N ASP A 68 6.85 3.21 -19.12
CA ASP A 68 6.88 4.65 -18.91
C ASP A 68 6.34 5.02 -17.53
N ALA A 69 5.21 4.42 -17.12
CA ALA A 69 4.62 4.65 -15.81
C ALA A 69 5.55 4.20 -14.67
N PHE A 70 6.16 3.03 -14.79
CA PHE A 70 7.16 2.56 -13.81
C PHE A 70 8.35 3.49 -13.73
N LYS A 71 8.88 3.94 -14.86
CA LYS A 71 9.98 4.90 -14.91
C LYS A 71 9.66 6.17 -14.16
N TRP A 72 8.51 6.80 -14.43
CA TRP A 72 8.09 8.03 -13.77
C TRP A 72 7.90 7.85 -12.26
N CYS A 73 7.27 6.74 -11.89
CA CYS A 73 7.04 6.42 -10.47
C CYS A 73 8.36 6.20 -9.72
N ILE A 74 9.28 5.42 -10.27
CA ILE A 74 10.59 5.13 -9.66
C ILE A 74 11.40 6.42 -9.52
N GLU A 75 11.49 7.24 -10.57
CA GLU A 75 12.22 8.52 -10.55
C GLU A 75 11.68 9.47 -9.48
N SER A 76 10.34 9.56 -9.32
CA SER A 76 9.71 10.41 -8.33
C SER A 76 9.91 9.90 -6.90
N ILE A 77 9.72 8.60 -6.68
CA ILE A 77 9.93 7.99 -5.35
C ILE A 77 11.40 8.11 -4.93
N GLN A 78 12.35 7.91 -5.85
CA GLN A 78 13.78 8.00 -5.54
C GLN A 78 14.20 9.38 -5.02
N LYS A 79 13.60 10.46 -5.54
CA LYS A 79 13.81 11.82 -5.01
C LYS A 79 13.28 11.93 -3.58
N CYS A 80 12.05 11.46 -3.32
CA CYS A 80 11.45 11.50 -1.99
C CYS A 80 12.22 10.68 -0.95
N VAL A 81 12.78 9.53 -1.34
CA VAL A 81 13.59 8.67 -0.47
C VAL A 81 14.82 9.40 0.09
N THR A 82 15.39 10.34 -0.66
CA THR A 82 16.53 11.13 -0.20
C THR A 82 16.18 11.95 1.05
N LEU A 83 15.06 12.65 1.05
CA LEU A 83 14.58 13.39 2.22
C LEU A 83 14.13 12.45 3.33
N ALA A 84 13.45 11.36 2.99
CA ALA A 84 13.02 10.35 3.95
C ALA A 84 14.20 9.80 4.76
N ALA A 85 15.32 9.50 4.09
CA ALA A 85 16.57 9.09 4.73
C ALA A 85 17.14 10.16 5.68
N GLN A 86 17.11 11.42 5.27
CA GLN A 86 17.60 12.53 6.12
C GLN A 86 16.75 12.75 7.37
N ARG A 87 15.47 12.43 7.31
CA ARG A 87 14.49 12.60 8.40
C ARG A 87 14.27 11.33 9.22
N GLY A 88 14.83 10.20 8.81
CA GLY A 88 14.58 8.92 9.50
C GLY A 88 13.13 8.46 9.38
N VAL A 89 12.45 8.77 8.29
CA VAL A 89 11.05 8.40 8.01
C VAL A 89 11.01 7.35 6.90
N ILE A 90 10.41 6.20 7.15
CA ILE A 90 10.25 5.13 6.15
C ILE A 90 9.06 5.46 5.25
N LEU A 91 9.25 5.33 3.95
CA LEU A 91 8.18 5.33 2.95
C LEU A 91 7.68 3.90 2.75
N ALA A 92 6.44 3.63 3.10
CA ALA A 92 5.82 2.31 2.97
C ALA A 92 4.93 2.28 1.72
N LEU A 93 5.45 1.71 0.62
CA LEU A 93 4.74 1.58 -0.66
C LEU A 93 3.66 0.51 -0.55
N GLU A 94 2.42 0.90 -0.73
CA GLU A 94 1.25 0.03 -0.57
C GLU A 94 0.99 -0.81 -1.83
N ASN A 95 0.61 -2.07 -1.64
CA ASN A 95 -0.06 -2.85 -2.68
C ASN A 95 -1.49 -2.32 -2.84
N HIS A 96 -1.69 -1.50 -3.85
CA HIS A 96 -2.95 -0.81 -4.14
C HIS A 96 -3.20 -0.79 -5.66
N TRP A 97 -4.30 -0.19 -6.10
CA TRP A 97 -4.59 0.00 -7.52
C TRP A 97 -3.45 0.71 -8.26
N GLY A 98 -3.37 0.51 -9.56
CA GLY A 98 -2.30 1.02 -10.40
C GLY A 98 -1.10 0.07 -10.44
N LEU A 99 0.13 0.61 -10.42
CA LEU A 99 1.35 -0.17 -10.63
C LEU A 99 1.63 -1.22 -9.56
N THR A 100 1.04 -1.07 -8.37
CA THR A 100 1.24 -1.98 -7.23
C THR A 100 0.07 -2.93 -6.99
N SER A 101 -0.84 -3.07 -7.96
CA SER A 101 -1.98 -3.99 -7.90
C SER A 101 -1.59 -5.48 -7.95
N GLN A 102 -0.34 -5.76 -8.33
CA GLN A 102 0.26 -7.10 -8.31
C GLN A 102 1.63 -7.04 -7.60
N PRO A 103 2.05 -8.14 -6.94
CA PRO A 103 3.35 -8.20 -6.26
C PRO A 103 4.52 -7.85 -7.17
N ALA A 104 4.50 -8.31 -8.41
CA ALA A 104 5.57 -8.04 -9.38
C ALA A 104 5.78 -6.53 -9.61
N GLY A 105 4.71 -5.75 -9.68
CA GLY A 105 4.80 -4.30 -9.86
C GLY A 105 5.36 -3.60 -8.62
N GLN A 106 4.89 -3.97 -7.43
CA GLN A 106 5.39 -3.43 -6.17
C GLN A 106 6.88 -3.76 -5.98
N LEU A 107 7.26 -5.02 -6.20
CA LEU A 107 8.65 -5.48 -6.09
C LEU A 107 9.55 -4.83 -7.14
N ARG A 108 9.05 -4.57 -8.36
CA ARG A 108 9.79 -3.85 -9.41
C ARG A 108 10.23 -2.47 -8.91
N ILE A 109 9.34 -1.72 -8.26
CA ILE A 109 9.67 -0.40 -7.71
C ILE A 109 10.65 -0.52 -6.54
N LEU A 110 10.37 -1.41 -5.59
CA LEU A 110 11.22 -1.59 -4.39
C LEU A 110 12.63 -2.07 -4.74
N ASN A 111 12.77 -2.95 -5.74
CA ASN A 111 14.06 -3.48 -6.19
C ASN A 111 14.85 -2.45 -7.02
N ALA A 112 14.18 -1.54 -7.72
CA ALA A 112 14.85 -0.51 -8.50
C ALA A 112 15.48 0.59 -7.63
N ILE A 113 14.99 0.80 -6.40
CA ILE A 113 15.43 1.89 -5.54
C ILE A 113 16.39 1.40 -4.43
N GLU A 114 16.21 0.19 -3.92
CA GLU A 114 17.06 -0.46 -2.90
C GLU A 114 17.52 0.47 -1.75
N SER A 115 16.56 0.94 -0.96
CA SER A 115 16.83 1.81 0.18
C SER A 115 16.22 1.25 1.46
N PRO A 116 16.91 1.35 2.62
CA PRO A 116 16.31 1.00 3.91
C PRO A 116 15.17 1.94 4.31
N TRP A 117 15.01 3.07 3.63
CA TRP A 117 13.96 4.06 3.85
C TRP A 117 12.75 3.87 2.92
N LEU A 118 12.72 2.78 2.14
CA LEU A 118 11.60 2.37 1.31
C LEU A 118 11.32 0.89 1.52
N GLY A 119 10.09 0.54 1.88
CA GLY A 119 9.65 -0.84 2.03
C GLY A 119 8.21 -1.03 1.57
N ALA A 120 7.71 -2.26 1.66
CA ALA A 120 6.32 -2.54 1.35
C ALA A 120 5.40 -2.17 2.53
N LEU A 121 4.31 -1.48 2.27
CA LEU A 121 3.13 -1.56 3.10
C LEU A 121 2.32 -2.74 2.58
N MET A 122 2.12 -3.73 3.43
CA MET A 122 1.28 -4.87 3.14
C MET A 122 -0.16 -4.57 3.56
N ASP A 123 -1.01 -4.23 2.60
CA ASP A 123 -2.45 -4.22 2.81
C ASP A 123 -3.00 -5.64 2.56
N THR A 124 -3.65 -6.21 3.54
CA THR A 124 -4.09 -7.62 3.49
C THR A 124 -5.30 -7.85 2.59
N GLY A 125 -6.06 -6.80 2.26
CA GLY A 125 -7.31 -6.86 1.51
C GLY A 125 -7.23 -6.33 0.08
N ASN A 126 -6.09 -5.81 -0.39
CA ASN A 126 -5.98 -5.23 -1.72
C ASN A 126 -5.62 -6.24 -2.82
N PHE A 127 -5.19 -7.45 -2.48
CA PHE A 127 -5.09 -8.57 -3.43
C PHE A 127 -6.39 -9.38 -3.40
N LEU A 128 -7.31 -9.10 -4.33
CA LEU A 128 -8.66 -9.68 -4.35
C LEU A 128 -8.70 -11.16 -4.73
N GLU A 129 -7.63 -11.67 -5.37
CA GLU A 129 -7.48 -13.05 -5.79
C GLU A 129 -6.15 -13.61 -5.27
N ASP A 130 -6.15 -14.84 -4.77
CA ASP A 130 -4.98 -15.53 -4.22
C ASP A 130 -4.18 -14.68 -3.22
N PRO A 131 -4.85 -14.06 -2.21
CA PRO A 131 -4.21 -13.05 -1.37
C PRO A 131 -2.97 -13.60 -0.65
N TYR A 132 -3.02 -14.82 -0.14
CA TYR A 132 -1.93 -15.36 0.68
C TYR A 132 -0.64 -15.59 -0.11
N GLU A 133 -0.73 -16.08 -1.34
CA GLU A 133 0.44 -16.28 -2.20
C GLU A 133 1.07 -14.96 -2.62
N LYS A 134 0.22 -13.95 -2.87
CA LYS A 134 0.66 -12.61 -3.21
C LYS A 134 1.27 -11.87 -2.01
N LEU A 135 0.65 -11.98 -0.83
CA LEU A 135 1.19 -11.41 0.40
C LEU A 135 2.55 -12.05 0.76
N ALA A 136 2.69 -13.37 0.59
CA ALA A 136 3.96 -14.04 0.84
C ALA A 136 5.11 -13.53 -0.05
N GLN A 137 4.84 -13.15 -1.30
CA GLN A 137 5.86 -12.61 -2.21
C GLN A 137 6.44 -11.27 -1.73
N ILE A 138 5.63 -10.42 -1.08
CA ILE A 138 6.07 -9.10 -0.61
C ILE A 138 6.51 -9.10 0.86
N ALA A 139 6.26 -10.16 1.60
CA ALA A 139 6.41 -10.23 3.06
C ALA A 139 7.83 -9.86 3.53
N ALA A 140 8.88 -10.33 2.84
CA ALA A 140 10.27 -10.06 3.20
C ALA A 140 10.68 -8.57 3.06
N LYS A 141 9.92 -7.77 2.32
CA LYS A 141 10.14 -6.33 2.17
C LYS A 141 9.13 -5.49 2.95
N THR A 142 8.26 -6.13 3.73
CA THR A 142 7.19 -5.44 4.48
C THR A 142 7.77 -4.69 5.67
N VAL A 143 7.45 -3.40 5.75
CA VAL A 143 7.82 -2.50 6.86
C VAL A 143 6.61 -2.03 7.68
N PHE A 144 5.41 -2.17 7.13
CA PHE A 144 4.16 -1.85 7.79
C PHE A 144 3.02 -2.73 7.27
N VAL A 145 2.08 -3.12 8.13
CA VAL A 145 0.92 -3.94 7.77
C VAL A 145 -0.37 -3.16 8.03
N GLN A 146 -1.25 -3.17 7.05
CA GLN A 146 -2.61 -2.65 7.10
C GLN A 146 -3.57 -3.84 7.02
N ALA A 147 -4.23 -4.14 8.13
CA ALA A 147 -5.05 -5.33 8.28
C ALA A 147 -6.53 -4.98 8.03
N LYS A 148 -7.03 -5.33 6.85
CA LYS A 148 -8.44 -5.10 6.48
C LYS A 148 -9.36 -6.11 7.13
N THR A 149 -10.47 -5.62 7.68
CA THR A 149 -11.55 -6.45 8.21
C THR A 149 -12.89 -5.97 7.70
N TYR A 150 -13.86 -6.90 7.59
CA TYR A 150 -15.14 -6.62 6.97
C TYR A 150 -16.34 -7.07 7.83
N PRO A 151 -16.47 -6.67 9.10
CA PRO A 151 -17.65 -6.98 9.91
C PRO A 151 -18.93 -6.44 9.27
N GLY A 152 -19.95 -7.30 9.10
CA GLY A 152 -21.18 -6.93 8.40
C GLY A 152 -21.07 -6.88 6.86
N GLY A 153 -19.96 -7.37 6.31
CA GLY A 153 -19.64 -7.31 4.87
C GLY A 153 -19.02 -5.98 4.45
N GLY A 154 -18.31 -5.97 3.35
CA GLY A 154 -17.73 -4.76 2.75
C GLY A 154 -18.72 -4.02 1.85
N GLU A 155 -18.41 -2.78 1.53
CA GLU A 155 -19.27 -1.97 0.63
C GLU A 155 -19.15 -2.44 -0.83
N TRP A 156 -17.94 -2.72 -1.28
CA TRP A 156 -17.67 -3.10 -2.67
C TRP A 156 -17.30 -4.58 -2.81
N TYR A 157 -16.57 -5.11 -1.86
CA TYR A 157 -16.17 -6.52 -1.78
C TYR A 157 -15.97 -6.93 -0.33
N THR A 158 -15.95 -8.22 -0.09
CA THR A 158 -15.64 -8.82 1.21
C THR A 158 -14.64 -9.94 0.98
N LEU A 159 -13.53 -9.93 1.71
CA LEU A 159 -12.60 -11.05 1.76
C LEU A 159 -12.71 -11.74 3.11
N ASP A 160 -12.85 -13.06 3.08
CA ASP A 160 -12.72 -13.90 4.28
C ASP A 160 -11.24 -14.19 4.51
N LEU A 161 -10.58 -13.31 5.26
CA LEU A 161 -9.13 -13.35 5.48
C LEU A 161 -8.80 -14.19 6.71
N ASP A 162 -8.09 -15.30 6.50
CA ASP A 162 -7.48 -16.08 7.57
C ASP A 162 -6.25 -15.37 8.14
N TYR A 163 -6.46 -14.61 9.21
CA TYR A 163 -5.39 -13.87 9.88
C TYR A 163 -4.33 -14.75 10.55
N LYS A 164 -4.64 -16.00 10.90
CA LYS A 164 -3.61 -16.94 11.41
C LYS A 164 -2.64 -17.31 10.30
N ARG A 165 -3.14 -17.51 9.08
CA ARG A 165 -2.31 -17.73 7.88
C ARG A 165 -1.48 -16.50 7.53
N ILE A 166 -2.06 -15.30 7.59
CA ILE A 166 -1.34 -14.04 7.36
C ILE A 166 -0.26 -13.83 8.42
N ALA A 167 -0.58 -14.06 9.69
CA ALA A 167 0.37 -13.98 10.79
C ALA A 167 1.55 -14.94 10.58
N LYS A 168 1.28 -16.18 10.12
CA LYS A 168 2.35 -17.12 9.77
C LYS A 168 3.24 -16.63 8.63
N ILE A 169 2.66 -16.04 7.57
CA ILE A 169 3.43 -15.47 6.45
C ILE A 169 4.38 -14.38 6.95
N LEU A 170 3.89 -13.47 7.80
CA LEU A 170 4.68 -12.37 8.35
C LEU A 170 5.79 -12.87 9.28
N ARG A 171 5.49 -13.85 10.15
CA ARG A 171 6.48 -14.48 11.01
C ARG A 171 7.58 -15.18 10.23
N ASP A 172 7.21 -15.96 9.22
CA ASP A 172 8.18 -16.71 8.40
C ASP A 172 9.11 -15.75 7.63
N ALA A 173 8.64 -14.52 7.36
CA ALA A 173 9.43 -13.43 6.78
C ALA A 173 10.24 -12.62 7.81
N GLY A 174 10.12 -12.91 9.10
CA GLY A 174 10.81 -12.18 10.17
C GLY A 174 10.23 -10.79 10.46
N TYR A 175 8.97 -10.52 10.11
CA TYR A 175 8.33 -9.25 10.36
C TYR A 175 8.09 -9.03 11.87
N ALA A 176 8.53 -7.88 12.39
CA ALA A 176 8.38 -7.48 13.78
C ALA A 176 7.82 -6.05 13.94
N GLY A 177 7.14 -5.55 12.92
CA GLY A 177 6.57 -4.20 12.89
C GLY A 177 5.13 -4.13 13.42
N TYR A 178 4.50 -2.99 13.17
CA TYR A 178 3.11 -2.74 13.57
C TYR A 178 2.11 -3.34 12.58
N VAL A 179 0.98 -3.83 13.12
CA VAL A 179 -0.21 -4.23 12.38
C VAL A 179 -1.32 -3.24 12.73
N ALA A 180 -1.68 -2.38 11.79
CA ALA A 180 -2.75 -1.41 11.94
C ALA A 180 -4.06 -1.98 11.40
N LEU A 181 -5.14 -1.85 12.15
CA LEU A 181 -6.48 -2.20 11.70
C LEU A 181 -6.98 -1.19 10.66
N GLU A 182 -7.51 -1.69 9.54
CA GLU A 182 -8.35 -0.97 8.60
C GLU A 182 -9.71 -1.68 8.50
N MET A 183 -10.72 -1.15 9.20
CA MET A 183 -12.06 -1.72 9.19
C MET A 183 -12.86 -1.11 8.03
N GLU A 184 -13.20 -1.93 7.04
CA GLU A 184 -14.03 -1.56 5.86
C GLU A 184 -15.39 -2.24 5.86
N GLY A 185 -15.82 -2.79 7.00
CA GLY A 185 -17.13 -3.42 7.16
C GLY A 185 -18.26 -2.41 7.32
N LYS A 186 -19.50 -2.88 7.09
CA LYS A 186 -20.74 -2.10 7.24
C LYS A 186 -21.31 -2.10 8.64
N GLU A 187 -20.79 -2.94 9.53
CA GLU A 187 -21.20 -2.97 10.92
C GLU A 187 -20.77 -1.66 11.62
N ASP A 188 -21.56 -1.25 12.61
CA ASP A 188 -21.29 -0.06 13.41
C ASP A 188 -19.85 -0.09 14.00
N PRO A 189 -19.04 0.97 13.82
CA PRO A 189 -17.65 1.00 14.25
C PRO A 189 -17.44 0.74 15.75
N ASP A 190 -18.38 1.14 16.61
CA ASP A 190 -18.25 0.94 18.07
C ASP A 190 -18.28 -0.54 18.45
N SER A 191 -18.92 -1.38 17.63
CA SER A 191 -18.90 -2.84 17.78
C SER A 191 -17.88 -3.53 16.90
N ALA A 192 -17.69 -3.08 15.67
CA ALA A 192 -16.84 -3.70 14.67
C ALA A 192 -15.34 -3.57 14.98
N VAL A 193 -14.91 -2.39 15.44
CA VAL A 193 -13.49 -2.15 15.75
C VAL A 193 -12.99 -3.02 16.90
N PRO A 194 -13.66 -3.11 18.07
CA PRO A 194 -13.25 -4.02 19.13
C PRO A 194 -13.19 -5.49 18.69
N LYS A 195 -14.18 -5.97 17.91
CA LYS A 195 -14.18 -7.34 17.37
C LYS A 195 -12.98 -7.59 16.47
N SER A 196 -12.70 -6.65 15.57
CA SER A 196 -11.57 -6.73 14.63
C SER A 196 -10.23 -6.73 15.37
N ILE A 197 -10.08 -5.88 16.40
CA ILE A 197 -8.87 -5.86 17.23
C ILE A 197 -8.69 -7.19 17.98
N SER A 198 -9.78 -7.77 18.53
CA SER A 198 -9.71 -9.09 19.18
C SER A 198 -9.26 -10.17 18.20
N LEU A 199 -9.87 -10.23 17.01
CA LEU A 199 -9.48 -11.16 15.93
C LEU A 199 -7.99 -11.07 15.61
N LEU A 200 -7.48 -9.85 15.42
CA LEU A 200 -6.07 -9.63 15.12
C LEU A 200 -5.16 -10.04 16.29
N ARG A 201 -5.49 -9.65 17.51
CA ARG A 201 -4.73 -10.05 18.71
C ARG A 201 -4.64 -11.55 18.85
N ASP A 202 -5.77 -12.26 18.70
CA ASP A 202 -5.81 -13.72 18.79
C ASP A 202 -4.97 -14.39 17.69
N ALA A 203 -5.00 -13.85 16.48
CA ALA A 203 -4.22 -14.37 15.36
C ALA A 203 -2.71 -14.15 15.53
N PHE A 204 -2.31 -13.00 16.05
CA PHE A 204 -0.90 -12.63 16.21
C PHE A 204 -0.30 -13.01 17.57
N ALA A 205 -1.09 -13.31 18.61
CA ALA A 205 -0.59 -13.75 19.92
C ALA A 205 0.02 -15.17 19.89
N SER A 206 -0.30 -15.96 18.88
CA SER A 206 0.19 -17.35 18.71
C SER A 206 1.47 -17.43 17.86
N ILE A 207 2.16 -16.32 17.69
CA ILE A 207 3.37 -16.17 16.88
C ILE A 207 4.62 -16.11 17.75
#